data_9e7e9fe3de6c44519867834a3eb35594
#
_entry.id   9e7e9fe3de6c44519867834a3eb35594
#
_cell.length_a   1.000
_cell.length_b   1.000
_cell.length_c   1.000
_cell.angle_alpha   90.00
_cell.angle_beta   90.00
_cell.angle_gamma   90.00
#
_symmetry.space_group_name_H-M   'P 1'
#
loop_
_entity.id
_entity.type
_entity.pdbx_description
1 polymer ?
#
loop_
_entity_poly.entity_id
_entity_poly.type
_entity_poly.pdbx_seq_one_letter_code
_entity_poly.pdbx_strand_id
1 'polypeptide(L)'
;MKDGKTVIVPMDHGITKPVAGIENIDDVLRKIDGLADAVVLHKGVVKNSAYVEDMEMGLILHLSASTAYHLNEKVIVSSVEKAIELGADAVSVHVNVGSESEAEQIRDAGIISELCDSFGLPMLAMMYPRGHGIEVNTETVKHAARVGYELGADIIKTCYTGSTESFAEVVEYVSVPVVVAGGEKKSEAELIEDVRNAMLAGAAGVAIGRNVFQHSNPASIVKALKRVIHSSKPRGEMYEGNLVAGGRR
;
A
#
# COMPACT_ATOMS: atom_id res chain seq x y z
N MET A 1 12.67 6.22 5.60
CA MET A 1 13.05 4.85 5.15
C MET A 1 14.56 4.82 4.93
N LYS A 2 15.29 3.92 5.61
CA LYS A 2 16.77 3.92 5.55
C LYS A 2 17.34 3.30 4.26
N ASP A 3 16.56 2.50 3.53
CA ASP A 3 16.97 1.75 2.34
C ASP A 3 15.96 1.83 1.18
N GLY A 4 15.06 2.82 1.21
CA GLY A 4 14.00 2.99 0.21
C GLY A 4 12.84 2.02 0.32
N LYS A 5 12.78 1.18 1.38
CA LYS A 5 11.77 0.14 1.58
C LYS A 5 10.84 0.43 2.74
N THR A 6 9.59 -0.06 2.68
CA THR A 6 8.55 0.28 3.67
C THR A 6 7.63 -0.88 4.03
N VAL A 7 7.16 -0.87 5.29
CA VAL A 7 6.07 -1.70 5.81
C VAL A 7 4.92 -0.78 6.23
N ILE A 8 3.87 -0.73 5.43
CA ILE A 8 2.65 0.03 5.71
C ILE A 8 1.57 -0.92 6.22
N VAL A 9 0.82 -0.54 7.26
CA VAL A 9 -0.29 -1.34 7.79
C VAL A 9 -1.61 -0.56 7.63
N PRO A 10 -2.37 -0.80 6.54
CA PRO A 10 -3.68 -0.18 6.35
C PRO A 10 -4.72 -0.77 7.30
N MET A 11 -5.48 0.11 7.97
CA MET A 11 -6.62 -0.21 8.84
C MET A 11 -7.86 0.61 8.45
N ASP A 12 -7.97 0.97 7.19
CA ASP A 12 -9.08 1.69 6.55
C ASP A 12 -10.31 0.82 6.25
N HIS A 13 -10.28 -0.46 6.59
CA HIS A 13 -11.27 -1.47 6.18
C HIS A 13 -12.64 -1.33 6.85
N GLY A 14 -12.70 -0.73 8.05
CA GLY A 14 -13.91 -0.68 8.87
C GLY A 14 -15.09 0.03 8.23
N ILE A 15 -14.84 1.02 7.37
CA ILE A 15 -15.89 1.73 6.62
C ILE A 15 -16.53 0.85 5.54
N THR A 16 -15.77 -0.12 5.01
CA THR A 16 -16.28 -1.03 3.98
C THR A 16 -17.28 -2.02 4.58
N LYS A 17 -16.92 -2.65 5.69
CA LYS A 17 -17.77 -3.57 6.48
C LYS A 17 -17.13 -3.81 7.84
N PRO A 18 -17.88 -4.33 8.83
CA PRO A 18 -17.29 -4.81 10.07
C PRO A 18 -16.19 -5.84 9.79
N VAL A 19 -15.00 -5.63 10.36
CA VAL A 19 -13.82 -6.48 10.15
C VAL A 19 -13.20 -6.79 11.51
N ALA A 20 -13.02 -8.08 11.81
CA ALA A 20 -12.39 -8.52 13.04
C ALA A 20 -10.92 -8.03 13.13
N GLY A 21 -10.49 -7.69 14.34
CA GLY A 21 -9.12 -7.28 14.65
C GLY A 21 -8.86 -5.77 14.60
N ILE A 22 -9.87 -4.97 14.22
CA ILE A 22 -9.82 -3.50 14.27
C ILE A 22 -11.01 -2.90 15.02
N GLU A 23 -11.64 -3.68 15.90
CA GLU A 23 -12.70 -3.20 16.80
C GLU A 23 -12.17 -2.11 17.74
N ASN A 24 -10.92 -2.25 18.18
CA ASN A 24 -10.15 -1.24 18.88
C ASN A 24 -8.82 -1.03 18.12
N ILE A 25 -8.76 0.00 17.30
CA ILE A 25 -7.57 0.28 16.47
C ILE A 25 -6.37 0.66 17.33
N ASP A 26 -6.56 1.39 18.45
CA ASP A 26 -5.47 1.79 19.35
C ASP A 26 -4.71 0.58 19.91
N ASP A 27 -5.39 -0.54 20.17
CA ASP A 27 -4.73 -1.77 20.63
C ASP A 27 -3.81 -2.37 19.56
N VAL A 28 -4.16 -2.24 18.29
CA VAL A 28 -3.30 -2.68 17.18
C VAL A 28 -2.14 -1.71 17.01
N LEU A 29 -2.41 -0.41 17.02
CA LEU A 29 -1.39 0.64 16.89
C LEU A 29 -0.28 0.43 17.93
N ARG A 30 -0.63 0.29 19.23
CA ARG A 30 0.35 0.05 20.30
C ARG A 30 1.20 -1.21 20.10
N LYS A 31 0.64 -2.26 19.45
CA LYS A 31 1.37 -3.52 19.22
C LYS A 31 2.37 -3.43 18.07
N ILE A 32 2.13 -2.56 17.08
CA ILE A 32 2.96 -2.45 15.88
C ILE A 32 3.79 -1.16 15.82
N ASP A 33 3.60 -0.25 16.77
CA ASP A 33 4.36 0.99 16.85
C ASP A 33 5.87 0.72 17.05
N GLY A 34 6.70 1.52 16.38
CA GLY A 34 8.15 1.28 16.28
C GLY A 34 8.54 0.07 15.43
N LEU A 35 7.57 -0.72 14.93
CA LEU A 35 7.81 -1.87 14.07
C LEU A 35 7.39 -1.62 12.62
N ALA A 36 6.18 -1.14 12.37
CA ALA A 36 5.76 -0.68 11.05
C ALA A 36 6.32 0.72 10.76
N ASP A 37 6.38 1.10 9.48
CA ASP A 37 6.87 2.43 9.09
C ASP A 37 5.70 3.43 8.99
N ALA A 38 4.51 2.98 8.59
CA ALA A 38 3.32 3.82 8.52
C ALA A 38 2.03 3.01 8.67
N VAL A 39 0.94 3.71 9.00
CA VAL A 39 -0.42 3.18 9.02
C VAL A 39 -1.34 4.00 8.12
N VAL A 40 -2.39 3.37 7.59
CA VAL A 40 -3.44 4.07 6.83
C VAL A 40 -4.72 4.07 7.63
N LEU A 41 -5.24 5.25 7.95
CA LEU A 41 -6.44 5.46 8.78
C LEU A 41 -7.40 6.44 8.12
N HIS A 42 -8.69 6.32 8.44
CA HIS A 42 -9.69 7.34 8.11
C HIS A 42 -9.73 8.46 9.16
N LYS A 43 -10.11 9.68 8.74
CA LYS A 43 -10.18 10.88 9.60
C LYS A 43 -10.98 10.69 10.90
N GLY A 44 -12.06 9.91 10.85
CA GLY A 44 -12.88 9.63 12.05
C GLY A 44 -12.15 8.79 13.08
N VAL A 45 -11.31 7.86 12.65
CA VAL A 45 -10.43 7.06 13.53
C VAL A 45 -9.36 7.97 14.13
N VAL A 46 -8.65 8.74 13.31
CA VAL A 46 -7.60 9.67 13.78
C VAL A 46 -8.13 10.63 14.84
N LYS A 47 -9.30 11.25 14.61
CA LYS A 47 -9.92 12.20 15.54
C LYS A 47 -10.34 11.60 16.88
N ASN A 48 -10.64 10.30 16.93
CA ASN A 48 -11.17 9.64 18.12
C ASN A 48 -10.17 8.66 18.77
N SER A 49 -8.99 8.49 18.18
CA SER A 49 -7.92 7.69 18.76
C SER A 49 -7.27 8.45 19.92
N ALA A 50 -7.02 7.72 21.00
CA ALA A 50 -6.24 8.24 22.13
C ALA A 50 -4.73 7.96 21.98
N TYR A 51 -4.32 7.43 20.83
CA TYR A 51 -2.93 6.98 20.64
C TYR A 51 -2.24 7.56 19.39
N VAL A 52 -2.99 7.99 18.37
CA VAL A 52 -2.41 8.45 17.09
C VAL A 52 -1.43 9.61 17.27
N GLU A 53 -1.69 10.53 18.21
CA GLU A 53 -0.80 11.67 18.50
C GLU A 53 0.54 11.27 19.12
N ASP A 54 0.59 10.11 19.80
CA ASP A 54 1.78 9.61 20.49
C ASP A 54 2.57 8.57 19.67
N MET A 55 2.04 8.11 18.52
CA MET A 55 2.69 7.06 17.74
C MET A 55 3.93 7.57 16.98
N GLU A 56 4.94 6.69 16.88
CA GLU A 56 6.17 6.96 16.10
C GLU A 56 6.03 6.65 14.60
N MET A 57 5.02 5.84 14.22
CA MET A 57 4.75 5.49 12.82
C MET A 57 4.18 6.67 12.04
N GLY A 58 4.52 6.78 10.75
CA GLY A 58 3.90 7.76 9.86
C GLY A 58 2.39 7.54 9.71
N LEU A 59 1.62 8.62 9.67
CA LEU A 59 0.18 8.63 9.43
C LEU A 59 -0.13 8.90 7.94
N ILE A 60 -0.78 7.97 7.27
CA ILE A 60 -1.35 8.16 5.94
C ILE A 60 -2.88 8.31 6.09
N LEU A 61 -3.42 9.49 5.80
CA LEU A 61 -4.87 9.68 5.85
C LEU A 61 -5.53 9.14 4.59
N HIS A 62 -6.47 8.19 4.74
CA HIS A 62 -7.20 7.65 3.60
C HIS A 62 -8.38 8.55 3.23
N LEU A 63 -8.40 9.03 1.98
CA LEU A 63 -9.37 10.00 1.50
C LEU A 63 -10.56 9.36 0.79
N SER A 64 -10.42 8.12 0.27
CA SER A 64 -11.46 7.41 -0.46
C SER A 64 -12.26 6.48 0.44
N ALA A 65 -13.54 6.30 0.16
CA ALA A 65 -14.38 5.36 0.88
C ALA A 65 -15.43 4.70 -0.02
N SER A 66 -15.85 3.51 0.36
CA SER A 66 -17.08 2.85 -0.09
C SER A 66 -17.50 1.80 0.93
N THR A 67 -18.77 1.40 0.89
CA THR A 67 -19.25 0.26 1.69
C THR A 67 -19.25 -1.02 0.85
N ALA A 68 -19.47 -2.16 1.52
CA ALA A 68 -19.58 -3.47 0.84
C ALA A 68 -20.76 -3.54 -0.15
N TYR A 69 -21.76 -2.65 -0.03
CA TYR A 69 -22.91 -2.59 -0.94
C TYR A 69 -22.54 -1.99 -2.31
N HIS A 70 -21.53 -1.12 -2.34
CA HIS A 70 -21.00 -0.46 -3.54
C HIS A 70 -19.47 -0.54 -3.51
N LEU A 71 -18.93 -1.75 -3.45
CA LEU A 71 -17.53 -2.01 -3.09
C LEU A 71 -16.51 -1.32 -4.02
N ASN A 72 -16.82 -1.25 -5.30
CA ASN A 72 -15.92 -0.71 -6.32
C ASN A 72 -16.14 0.81 -6.57
N GLU A 73 -17.25 1.37 -6.04
CA GLU A 73 -17.64 2.77 -6.26
C GLU A 73 -17.04 3.67 -5.18
N LYS A 74 -15.78 4.07 -5.36
CA LYS A 74 -15.07 4.91 -4.39
C LYS A 74 -15.46 6.37 -4.55
N VAL A 75 -15.67 7.05 -3.43
CA VAL A 75 -15.90 8.49 -3.35
C VAL A 75 -14.91 9.14 -2.39
N ILE A 76 -14.59 10.41 -2.61
CA ILE A 76 -13.73 11.17 -1.70
C ILE A 76 -14.56 11.63 -0.49
N VAL A 77 -14.08 11.31 0.70
CA VAL A 77 -14.74 11.61 1.99
C VAL A 77 -13.91 12.52 2.90
N SER A 78 -12.71 12.90 2.48
CA SER A 78 -11.84 13.84 3.19
C SER A 78 -11.02 14.64 2.18
N SER A 79 -10.35 15.71 2.61
CA SER A 79 -9.50 16.55 1.77
C SER A 79 -8.03 16.48 2.20
N VAL A 80 -7.14 17.00 1.36
CA VAL A 80 -5.70 17.14 1.65
C VAL A 80 -5.48 18.11 2.81
N GLU A 81 -6.24 19.22 2.86
CA GLU A 81 -6.17 20.19 3.95
C GLU A 81 -6.55 19.55 5.30
N LYS A 82 -7.59 18.67 5.30
CA LYS A 82 -7.96 17.93 6.52
C LYS A 82 -6.88 16.93 6.93
N ALA A 83 -6.15 16.34 5.99
CA ALA A 83 -5.02 15.48 6.30
C ALA A 83 -3.90 16.28 6.99
N ILE A 84 -3.56 17.46 6.47
CA ILE A 84 -2.57 18.36 7.07
C ILE A 84 -3.00 18.82 8.47
N GLU A 85 -4.27 19.23 8.63
CA GLU A 85 -4.83 19.62 9.93
C GLU A 85 -4.72 18.51 10.98
N LEU A 86 -4.83 17.25 10.56
CA LEU A 86 -4.73 16.06 11.42
C LEU A 86 -3.29 15.55 11.57
N GLY A 87 -2.29 16.26 11.05
CA GLY A 87 -0.88 15.90 11.18
C GLY A 87 -0.46 14.67 10.34
N ALA A 88 -1.17 14.39 9.23
CA ALA A 88 -0.80 13.28 8.38
C ALA A 88 0.50 13.57 7.61
N ASP A 89 1.36 12.54 7.50
CA ASP A 89 2.61 12.57 6.73
C ASP A 89 2.39 12.32 5.23
N ALA A 90 1.25 11.73 4.88
CA ALA A 90 0.84 11.44 3.50
C ALA A 90 -0.68 11.26 3.42
N VAL A 91 -1.21 11.23 2.20
CA VAL A 91 -2.59 10.81 1.95
C VAL A 91 -2.63 9.55 1.11
N SER A 92 -3.80 8.89 1.09
CA SER A 92 -4.04 7.81 0.12
C SER A 92 -5.39 7.95 -0.54
N VAL A 93 -5.43 7.59 -1.81
CA VAL A 93 -6.65 7.46 -2.62
C VAL A 93 -6.78 6.04 -3.16
N HIS A 94 -8.00 5.64 -3.52
CA HIS A 94 -8.26 4.32 -4.07
C HIS A 94 -9.01 4.46 -5.39
N VAL A 95 -8.46 3.90 -6.46
CA VAL A 95 -9.07 3.86 -7.79
C VAL A 95 -9.23 2.40 -8.22
N ASN A 96 -10.45 2.03 -8.58
CA ASN A 96 -10.78 0.74 -9.18
C ASN A 96 -10.92 0.92 -10.69
N VAL A 97 -9.87 0.56 -11.42
CA VAL A 97 -9.83 0.62 -12.88
C VAL A 97 -10.75 -0.48 -13.44
N GLY A 98 -11.78 -0.08 -14.17
CA GLY A 98 -12.84 -0.94 -14.69
C GLY A 98 -14.14 -0.92 -13.88
N SER A 99 -14.26 -0.09 -12.81
CA SER A 99 -15.53 0.12 -12.10
C SER A 99 -16.48 1.03 -12.89
N GLU A 100 -17.76 1.02 -12.53
CA GLU A 100 -18.77 1.89 -13.19
C GLU A 100 -18.49 3.38 -12.96
N SER A 101 -17.89 3.75 -11.82
CA SER A 101 -17.49 5.11 -11.49
C SER A 101 -15.98 5.39 -11.72
N GLU A 102 -15.34 4.65 -12.62
CA GLU A 102 -13.91 4.82 -12.93
C GLU A 102 -13.55 6.27 -13.29
N ALA A 103 -14.35 6.90 -14.15
CA ALA A 103 -14.09 8.26 -14.62
C ALA A 103 -14.06 9.28 -13.47
N GLU A 104 -14.98 9.15 -12.51
CA GLU A 104 -15.04 9.99 -11.31
C GLU A 104 -13.85 9.71 -10.40
N GLN A 105 -13.48 8.44 -10.19
CA GLN A 105 -12.35 8.05 -9.35
C GLN A 105 -11.02 8.55 -9.92
N ILE A 106 -10.83 8.49 -11.24
CA ILE A 106 -9.65 9.03 -11.94
C ILE A 106 -9.59 10.56 -11.79
N ARG A 107 -10.70 11.25 -12.05
CA ARG A 107 -10.79 12.71 -11.86
C ARG A 107 -10.44 13.11 -10.43
N ASP A 108 -11.03 12.44 -9.45
CA ASP A 108 -10.83 12.74 -8.03
C ASP A 108 -9.37 12.49 -7.61
N ALA A 109 -8.75 11.40 -8.08
CA ALA A 109 -7.35 11.10 -7.82
C ALA A 109 -6.42 12.16 -8.45
N GLY A 110 -6.71 12.62 -9.67
CA GLY A 110 -5.93 13.68 -10.32
C GLY A 110 -6.02 15.01 -9.55
N ILE A 111 -7.22 15.42 -9.12
CA ILE A 111 -7.39 16.64 -8.30
C ILE A 111 -6.63 16.53 -6.96
N ILE A 112 -6.70 15.37 -6.29
CA ILE A 112 -5.97 15.13 -5.03
C ILE A 112 -4.46 15.19 -5.27
N SER A 113 -3.95 14.62 -6.36
CA SER A 113 -2.53 14.67 -6.71
C SER A 113 -2.03 16.11 -6.87
N GLU A 114 -2.75 16.96 -7.62
CA GLU A 114 -2.40 18.38 -7.78
C GLU A 114 -2.39 19.14 -6.44
N LEU A 115 -3.33 18.84 -5.54
CA LEU A 115 -3.35 19.43 -4.20
C LEU A 115 -2.16 18.92 -3.36
N CYS A 116 -1.84 17.63 -3.45
CA CYS A 116 -0.69 17.04 -2.77
C CYS A 116 0.62 17.71 -3.20
N ASP A 117 0.83 17.90 -4.50
CA ASP A 117 1.98 18.63 -5.04
C ASP A 117 2.05 20.06 -4.50
N SER A 118 0.90 20.76 -4.45
CA SER A 118 0.82 22.14 -3.97
C SER A 118 1.21 22.29 -2.50
N PHE A 119 0.94 21.27 -1.68
CA PHE A 119 1.24 21.27 -0.25
C PHE A 119 2.53 20.50 0.11
N GLY A 120 3.15 19.82 -0.85
CA GLY A 120 4.32 18.98 -0.61
C GLY A 120 4.00 17.72 0.22
N LEU A 121 2.79 17.19 0.11
CA LEU A 121 2.30 16.02 0.85
C LEU A 121 2.29 14.79 -0.07
N PRO A 122 3.02 13.70 0.21
CA PRO A 122 3.04 12.52 -0.66
C PRO A 122 1.68 11.84 -0.81
N MET A 123 1.38 11.30 -2.01
CA MET A 123 0.18 10.54 -2.32
C MET A 123 0.47 9.06 -2.59
N LEU A 124 -0.10 8.19 -1.75
CA LEU A 124 -0.18 6.74 -1.98
C LEU A 124 -1.44 6.41 -2.80
N ALA A 125 -1.31 6.05 -4.07
CA ALA A 125 -2.43 5.61 -4.89
C ALA A 125 -2.63 4.08 -4.77
N MET A 126 -3.80 3.67 -4.27
CA MET A 126 -4.22 2.27 -4.24
C MET A 126 -4.94 1.94 -5.56
N MET A 127 -4.21 1.33 -6.50
CA MET A 127 -4.63 1.10 -7.87
C MET A 127 -4.96 -0.37 -8.11
N TYR A 128 -6.20 -0.68 -8.41
CA TYR A 128 -6.65 -2.06 -8.60
C TYR A 128 -7.48 -2.23 -9.87
N PRO A 129 -7.25 -3.29 -10.67
CA PRO A 129 -8.18 -3.70 -11.71
C PRO A 129 -9.39 -4.35 -11.04
N ARG A 130 -10.53 -3.64 -11.00
CA ARG A 130 -11.77 -4.10 -10.35
C ARG A 130 -12.98 -3.49 -11.03
N GLY A 131 -13.89 -4.33 -11.47
CA GLY A 131 -15.15 -3.95 -12.10
C GLY A 131 -15.88 -5.18 -12.60
N HIS A 132 -17.06 -4.98 -13.18
CA HIS A 132 -17.80 -6.08 -13.78
C HIS A 132 -17.04 -6.64 -14.99
N GLY A 133 -16.71 -7.95 -14.96
CA GLY A 133 -15.99 -8.62 -16.04
C GLY A 133 -14.48 -8.31 -16.11
N ILE A 134 -13.92 -7.58 -15.14
CA ILE A 134 -12.49 -7.30 -15.09
C ILE A 134 -11.76 -8.50 -14.45
N GLU A 135 -10.90 -9.13 -15.23
CA GLU A 135 -9.99 -10.17 -14.76
C GLU A 135 -8.73 -9.55 -14.15
N VAL A 136 -8.31 -10.07 -12.99
CA VAL A 136 -7.05 -9.65 -12.34
C VAL A 136 -5.91 -10.51 -12.88
N ASN A 137 -5.11 -9.95 -13.77
CA ASN A 137 -3.92 -10.56 -14.36
C ASN A 137 -2.78 -9.54 -14.50
N THR A 138 -1.63 -9.95 -15.00
CA THR A 138 -0.45 -9.08 -15.12
C THR A 138 -0.74 -7.81 -15.92
N GLU A 139 -1.42 -7.91 -17.06
CA GLU A 139 -1.71 -6.77 -17.92
C GLU A 139 -2.66 -5.76 -17.28
N THR A 140 -3.71 -6.24 -16.62
CA THR A 140 -4.68 -5.34 -15.96
C THR A 140 -4.09 -4.69 -14.71
N VAL A 141 -3.24 -5.40 -13.95
CA VAL A 141 -2.50 -4.83 -12.80
C VAL A 141 -1.46 -3.82 -13.26
N LYS A 142 -0.72 -4.12 -14.32
CA LYS A 142 0.25 -3.22 -14.94
C LYS A 142 -0.43 -1.94 -15.45
N HIS A 143 -1.59 -2.07 -16.10
CA HIS A 143 -2.38 -0.92 -16.55
C HIS A 143 -2.85 -0.07 -15.37
N ALA A 144 -3.44 -0.68 -14.33
CA ALA A 144 -3.88 0.06 -13.16
C ALA A 144 -2.72 0.82 -12.47
N ALA A 145 -1.54 0.18 -12.34
CA ALA A 145 -0.35 0.84 -11.81
C ALA A 145 0.07 2.04 -12.69
N ARG A 146 0.03 1.89 -14.01
CA ARG A 146 0.36 2.95 -14.96
C ARG A 146 -0.59 4.14 -14.86
N VAL A 147 -1.88 3.91 -14.71
CA VAL A 147 -2.87 4.98 -14.48
C VAL A 147 -2.49 5.78 -13.23
N GLY A 148 -2.18 5.13 -12.10
CA GLY A 148 -1.77 5.83 -10.89
C GLY A 148 -0.49 6.66 -11.08
N TYR A 149 0.49 6.11 -11.80
CA TYR A 149 1.72 6.82 -12.14
C TYR A 149 1.46 8.09 -12.97
N GLU A 150 0.66 7.99 -14.02
CA GLU A 150 0.34 9.13 -14.89
C GLU A 150 -0.57 10.17 -14.21
N LEU A 151 -1.32 9.79 -13.17
CA LEU A 151 -2.07 10.70 -12.31
C LEU A 151 -1.20 11.40 -11.25
N GLY A 152 0.11 11.13 -11.20
CA GLY A 152 1.03 11.81 -10.28
C GLY A 152 1.17 11.14 -8.91
N ALA A 153 0.92 9.84 -8.77
CA ALA A 153 1.15 9.15 -7.51
C ALA A 153 2.65 9.09 -7.17
N ASP A 154 3.01 9.37 -5.91
CA ASP A 154 4.36 9.21 -5.38
C ASP A 154 4.68 7.76 -5.04
N ILE A 155 3.67 6.99 -4.63
CA ILE A 155 3.75 5.56 -4.32
C ILE A 155 2.52 4.87 -4.88
N ILE A 156 2.68 3.72 -5.52
CA ILE A 156 1.58 2.89 -6.01
C ILE A 156 1.45 1.65 -5.13
N LYS A 157 0.23 1.38 -4.66
CA LYS A 157 -0.14 0.11 -4.04
C LYS A 157 -1.02 -0.68 -4.99
N THR A 158 -0.62 -1.92 -5.30
CA THR A 158 -1.42 -2.81 -6.16
C THR A 158 -1.34 -4.27 -5.70
N CYS A 159 -2.07 -5.17 -6.38
CA CYS A 159 -2.03 -6.60 -6.06
C CYS A 159 -0.78 -7.28 -6.61
N TYR A 160 -0.34 -8.32 -5.89
CA TYR A 160 0.67 -9.26 -6.37
C TYR A 160 0.09 -10.10 -7.51
N THR A 161 0.87 -10.32 -8.58
CA THR A 161 0.42 -11.03 -9.79
C THR A 161 0.73 -12.53 -9.79
N GLY A 162 1.25 -13.07 -8.67
CA GLY A 162 1.41 -14.50 -8.46
C GLY A 162 2.82 -15.05 -8.70
N SER A 163 3.70 -14.34 -9.40
CA SER A 163 5.10 -14.72 -9.57
C SER A 163 6.04 -13.53 -9.56
N THR A 164 7.33 -13.78 -9.33
CA THR A 164 8.38 -12.74 -9.40
C THR A 164 8.45 -12.13 -10.80
N GLU A 165 8.38 -12.96 -11.84
CA GLU A 165 8.47 -12.53 -13.24
C GLU A 165 7.31 -11.61 -13.60
N SER A 166 6.08 -12.03 -13.33
CA SER A 166 4.89 -11.26 -13.67
C SER A 166 4.78 -9.95 -12.86
N PHE A 167 5.25 -9.94 -11.60
CA PHE A 167 5.23 -8.71 -10.80
C PHE A 167 6.37 -7.76 -11.16
N ALA A 168 7.51 -8.27 -11.65
CA ALA A 168 8.57 -7.44 -12.19
C ALA A 168 8.10 -6.59 -13.38
N GLU A 169 7.27 -7.15 -14.27
CA GLU A 169 6.65 -6.38 -15.37
C GLU A 169 5.82 -5.20 -14.88
N VAL A 170 5.13 -5.34 -13.73
CA VAL A 170 4.35 -4.26 -13.12
C VAL A 170 5.27 -3.17 -12.57
N VAL A 171 6.31 -3.58 -11.82
CA VAL A 171 7.26 -2.65 -11.18
C VAL A 171 8.06 -1.88 -12.22
N GLU A 172 8.54 -2.55 -13.27
CA GLU A 172 9.33 -1.95 -14.35
C GLU A 172 8.53 -0.99 -15.24
N TYR A 173 7.19 -1.10 -15.22
CA TYR A 173 6.32 -0.28 -16.09
C TYR A 173 6.04 1.12 -15.54
N VAL A 174 6.47 1.41 -14.31
CA VAL A 174 6.30 2.70 -13.63
C VAL A 174 7.62 3.15 -12.99
N SER A 175 7.85 4.45 -12.89
CA SER A 175 9.10 5.01 -12.34
C SER A 175 8.98 5.45 -10.88
N VAL A 176 7.86 5.12 -10.22
CA VAL A 176 7.64 5.40 -8.80
C VAL A 176 7.63 4.11 -7.99
N PRO A 177 7.92 4.14 -6.69
CA PRO A 177 7.89 2.97 -5.83
C PRO A 177 6.55 2.23 -5.87
N VAL A 178 6.58 0.89 -6.03
CA VAL A 178 5.40 0.03 -5.97
C VAL A 178 5.45 -0.79 -4.68
N VAL A 179 4.38 -0.74 -3.89
CA VAL A 179 4.20 -1.57 -2.70
C VAL A 179 3.11 -2.61 -2.94
N VAL A 180 3.35 -3.85 -2.50
CA VAL A 180 2.40 -4.94 -2.73
C VAL A 180 1.32 -5.00 -1.64
N ALA A 181 0.08 -5.21 -2.07
CA ALA A 181 -1.05 -5.44 -1.17
C ALA A 181 -1.07 -6.89 -0.64
N GLY A 182 -1.47 -7.07 0.62
CA GLY A 182 -1.54 -8.39 1.24
C GLY A 182 -2.68 -9.31 0.78
N GLY A 183 -3.65 -8.77 0.03
CA GLY A 183 -4.81 -9.54 -0.44
C GLY A 183 -5.72 -10.05 0.68
N GLU A 184 -6.35 -11.20 0.46
CA GLU A 184 -7.14 -11.92 1.46
C GLU A 184 -6.24 -12.51 2.55
N LYS A 185 -6.87 -12.92 3.68
CA LYS A 185 -6.12 -13.59 4.75
C LYS A 185 -5.58 -14.93 4.27
N LYS A 186 -4.28 -15.17 4.49
CA LYS A 186 -3.55 -16.39 4.14
C LYS A 186 -2.75 -16.89 5.35
N SER A 187 -2.12 -18.04 5.22
CA SER A 187 -1.14 -18.50 6.20
C SER A 187 0.07 -17.56 6.24
N GLU A 188 0.78 -17.52 7.37
CA GLU A 188 2.01 -16.73 7.51
C GLU A 188 3.07 -17.15 6.48
N ALA A 189 3.21 -18.45 6.22
CA ALA A 189 4.18 -18.97 5.26
C ALA A 189 3.90 -18.51 3.82
N GLU A 190 2.64 -18.58 3.37
CA GLU A 190 2.24 -18.08 2.05
C GLU A 190 2.44 -16.57 1.91
N LEU A 191 2.06 -15.81 2.95
CA LEU A 191 2.25 -14.37 2.96
C LEU A 191 3.74 -13.98 2.83
N ILE A 192 4.59 -14.62 3.62
CA ILE A 192 6.04 -14.35 3.62
C ILE A 192 6.67 -14.73 2.27
N GLU A 193 6.21 -15.81 1.64
CA GLU A 193 6.69 -16.22 0.32
C GLU A 193 6.26 -15.23 -0.77
N ASP A 194 4.99 -14.81 -0.80
CA ASP A 194 4.51 -13.79 -1.73
C ASP A 194 5.29 -12.48 -1.58
N VAL A 195 5.52 -12.05 -0.33
CA VAL A 195 6.29 -10.82 -0.06
C VAL A 195 7.73 -10.97 -0.53
N ARG A 196 8.38 -12.11 -0.27
CA ARG A 196 9.75 -12.38 -0.76
C ARG A 196 9.82 -12.27 -2.28
N ASN A 197 8.89 -12.90 -2.98
CA ASN A 197 8.84 -12.90 -4.44
C ASN A 197 8.56 -11.49 -5.00
N ALA A 198 7.66 -10.73 -4.36
CA ALA A 198 7.42 -9.34 -4.72
C ALA A 198 8.67 -8.45 -4.51
N MET A 199 9.40 -8.65 -3.42
CA MET A 199 10.66 -7.91 -3.17
C MET A 199 11.76 -8.28 -4.18
N LEU A 200 11.85 -9.54 -4.59
CA LEU A 200 12.77 -9.99 -5.66
C LEU A 200 12.38 -9.39 -7.02
N ALA A 201 11.10 -9.15 -7.25
CA ALA A 201 10.58 -8.45 -8.43
C ALA A 201 10.89 -6.93 -8.45
N GLY A 202 11.41 -6.38 -7.35
CA GLY A 202 11.74 -4.95 -7.26
C GLY A 202 10.72 -4.10 -6.51
N ALA A 203 9.76 -4.71 -5.80
CA ALA A 203 8.84 -3.94 -4.94
C ALA A 203 9.60 -3.09 -3.91
N ALA A 204 9.08 -1.92 -3.62
CA ALA A 204 9.59 -1.01 -2.58
C ALA A 204 9.06 -1.33 -1.17
N GLY A 205 8.32 -2.41 -1.01
CA GLY A 205 7.77 -2.82 0.28
C GLY A 205 6.36 -3.35 0.19
N VAL A 206 5.65 -3.28 1.31
CA VAL A 206 4.30 -3.83 1.45
C VAL A 206 3.32 -2.83 2.07
N ALA A 207 2.03 -2.99 1.73
CA ALA A 207 0.93 -2.32 2.40
C ALA A 207 -0.14 -3.37 2.77
N ILE A 208 0.07 -4.04 3.92
CA ILE A 208 -0.64 -5.25 4.35
C ILE A 208 -1.46 -4.95 5.61
N GLY A 209 -2.80 -5.02 5.52
CA GLY A 209 -3.73 -4.78 6.62
C GLY A 209 -4.18 -6.07 7.30
N ARG A 210 -5.15 -6.79 6.69
CA ARG A 210 -5.84 -7.96 7.28
C ARG A 210 -4.90 -9.04 7.81
N ASN A 211 -3.86 -9.38 7.06
CA ASN A 211 -2.87 -10.36 7.48
C ASN A 211 -2.03 -9.91 8.69
N VAL A 212 -2.03 -8.59 9.03
CA VAL A 212 -1.40 -8.05 10.24
C VAL A 212 -2.40 -7.97 11.38
N PHE A 213 -3.46 -7.16 11.25
CA PHE A 213 -4.35 -6.90 12.37
C PHE A 213 -5.27 -8.08 12.76
N GLN A 214 -5.45 -9.07 11.88
CA GLN A 214 -6.13 -10.34 12.18
C GLN A 214 -5.17 -11.45 12.59
N HIS A 215 -3.88 -11.17 12.68
CA HIS A 215 -2.90 -12.14 13.18
C HIS A 215 -3.02 -12.26 14.70
N SER A 216 -2.81 -13.46 15.25
CA SER A 216 -2.84 -13.69 16.70
C SER A 216 -1.80 -12.84 17.46
N ASN A 217 -0.70 -12.49 16.78
CA ASN A 217 0.34 -11.58 17.27
C ASN A 217 0.77 -10.62 16.14
N PRO A 218 0.11 -9.42 16.03
CA PRO A 218 0.44 -8.42 15.01
C PRO A 218 1.92 -7.99 15.01
N ALA A 219 2.54 -7.86 16.17
CA ALA A 219 3.95 -7.51 16.29
C ALA A 219 4.88 -8.57 15.66
N SER A 220 4.55 -9.85 15.81
CA SER A 220 5.34 -10.95 15.27
C SER A 220 5.36 -10.93 13.74
N ILE A 221 4.18 -10.81 13.13
CA ILE A 221 4.09 -10.82 11.66
C ILE A 221 4.73 -9.57 11.04
N VAL A 222 4.59 -8.37 11.66
CA VAL A 222 5.28 -7.15 11.19
C VAL A 222 6.80 -7.33 11.26
N LYS A 223 7.35 -7.92 12.34
CA LYS A 223 8.78 -8.24 12.44
C LYS A 223 9.24 -9.21 11.36
N ALA A 224 8.42 -10.22 11.02
CA ALA A 224 8.73 -11.19 9.98
C ALA A 224 8.75 -10.51 8.60
N LEU A 225 7.74 -9.69 8.28
CA LEU A 225 7.67 -8.89 7.05
C LEU A 225 8.89 -7.97 6.93
N LYS A 226 9.21 -7.22 7.99
CA LYS A 226 10.36 -6.30 8.02
C LYS A 226 11.68 -7.01 7.72
N ARG A 227 11.91 -8.21 8.31
CA ARG A 227 13.08 -9.01 8.00
C ARG A 227 13.19 -9.38 6.53
N VAL A 228 12.11 -9.87 5.92
CA VAL A 228 12.12 -10.25 4.50
C VAL A 228 12.37 -9.04 3.62
N ILE A 229 11.68 -7.93 3.86
CA ILE A 229 11.76 -6.71 3.06
C ILE A 229 13.18 -6.13 3.05
N HIS A 230 13.80 -6.00 4.22
CA HIS A 230 15.14 -5.40 4.33
C HIS A 230 16.29 -6.36 4.01
N SER A 231 16.06 -7.69 3.97
CA SER A 231 17.08 -8.67 3.57
C SER A 231 17.08 -9.01 2.08
N SER A 232 15.99 -8.71 1.37
CA SER A 232 15.85 -9.03 -0.04
C SER A 232 16.59 -8.01 -0.91
N LYS A 233 17.43 -8.50 -1.84
CA LYS A 233 18.02 -7.67 -2.91
C LYS A 233 17.25 -7.89 -4.20
N PRO A 234 16.93 -6.84 -4.96
CA PRO A 234 16.28 -6.96 -6.26
C PRO A 234 17.14 -7.80 -7.23
N ARG A 235 16.48 -8.48 -8.17
CA ARG A 235 17.12 -9.40 -9.14
C ARG A 235 18.26 -8.75 -9.93
N GLY A 236 18.17 -7.45 -10.26
CA GLY A 236 19.20 -6.69 -10.98
C GLY A 236 20.52 -6.57 -10.21
N GLU A 237 20.47 -6.35 -8.90
CA GLU A 237 21.68 -6.21 -8.06
C GLU A 237 22.43 -7.53 -7.83
N MET A 238 21.77 -8.68 -8.04
CA MET A 238 22.42 -10.00 -7.90
C MET A 238 23.35 -10.33 -9.08
N TYR A 239 23.17 -9.70 -10.25
CA TYR A 239 24.01 -9.94 -11.42
C TYR A 239 25.25 -9.03 -11.46
N GLU A 240 25.21 -7.82 -10.92
CA GLU A 240 26.38 -6.92 -10.88
C GLU A 240 27.49 -7.43 -9.95
N GLY A 241 27.15 -8.14 -8.85
CA GLY A 241 28.12 -8.70 -7.93
C GLY A 241 29.02 -9.82 -8.53
N ASN A 242 28.62 -10.47 -9.63
CA ASN A 242 29.37 -11.56 -10.26
C ASN A 242 30.25 -11.12 -11.44
N LEU A 243 30.06 -9.90 -11.96
CA LEU A 243 30.85 -9.38 -13.08
C LEU A 243 32.20 -8.77 -12.68
N VAL A 244 32.41 -8.46 -11.39
CA VAL A 244 33.67 -7.84 -10.92
C VAL A 244 34.73 -8.88 -10.52
N ALA A 245 34.39 -10.17 -10.39
CA ALA A 245 35.32 -11.23 -9.98
C ALA A 245 36.07 -11.93 -11.15
N GLY A 246 35.84 -11.53 -12.41
CA GLY A 246 36.37 -12.20 -13.63
C GLY A 246 37.40 -11.45 -14.45
N GLY A 247 38.03 -10.39 -13.95
CA GLY A 247 38.94 -9.57 -14.75
C GLY A 247 40.27 -9.24 -14.10
N ARG A 248 41.14 -10.25 -13.93
CA ARG A 248 42.63 -10.10 -13.90
C ARG A 248 43.27 -11.42 -14.24
N ARG A 249 43.66 -11.58 -15.49
CA ARG A 249 44.90 -12.22 -15.91
C ARG A 249 45.43 -11.49 -17.15
#